data_9b58fc877f33d66f80f123f90d159f63
#
_entry.id   9b58fc877f33d66f80f123f90d159f63
#
_cell.length_a   1.000
_cell.length_b   1.000
_cell.length_c   1.000
_cell.angle_alpha   90.00
_cell.angle_beta   90.00
_cell.angle_gamma   90.00
#
_symmetry.space_group_name_H-M   'P 1'
#
loop_
_entity.id
_entity.type
_entity.pdbx_description
1 polymer ?
#
loop_
_entity_poly.entity_id
_entity_poly.type
_entity_poly.pdbx_seq_one_letter_code
_entity_poly.pdbx_strand_id
1 'polypeptide(L)'
;TCSVVMFDRENMCIGVTVDYMNENGSKVTGKVENSEMVTRYAINQDKKFTLDELRKLVRLTGPWFKDENQHRALMINLNTFNAKVEAQIADEKNNRGSENKQLKRDVTTDVPFSFVLQGPILKGGKSLSFQVDVCLEITDGGVRFWLESTELIKLSTQCIDEMFAAEQKAIEALGYTCITVS
;
A
#
# COMPACT_ATOMS: atom_id res chain seq x y z
N THR A 1 11.63 -19.93 36.05
CA THR A 1 11.60 -18.73 35.14
C THR A 1 10.28 -18.73 34.42
N CYS A 2 9.46 -17.71 34.70
CA CYS A 2 8.17 -17.57 34.04
C CYS A 2 8.37 -16.63 32.85
N SER A 3 8.31 -17.15 31.62
CA SER A 3 8.35 -16.37 30.41
C SER A 3 6.93 -16.15 29.89
N VAL A 4 6.64 -14.94 29.45
CA VAL A 4 5.34 -14.54 28.90
C VAL A 4 5.52 -14.02 27.48
N VAL A 5 4.64 -14.43 26.58
CA VAL A 5 4.58 -13.94 25.21
C VAL A 5 3.37 -13.03 25.05
N MET A 6 3.59 -11.82 24.59
CA MET A 6 2.58 -10.78 24.39
C MET A 6 2.35 -10.57 22.91
N PHE A 7 1.11 -10.64 22.48
CA PHE A 7 0.66 -10.32 21.14
C PHE A 7 -0.01 -8.94 21.16
N ASP A 8 0.63 -7.95 20.58
CA ASP A 8 0.14 -6.57 20.47
C ASP A 8 -0.33 -6.32 19.04
N ARG A 9 -1.66 -6.29 18.85
CA ARG A 9 -2.28 -6.11 17.54
C ARG A 9 -2.18 -4.69 17.03
N GLU A 10 -2.29 -3.69 17.91
CA GLU A 10 -2.22 -2.29 17.51
C GLU A 10 -0.85 -1.92 16.97
N ASN A 11 0.20 -2.39 17.64
CA ASN A 11 1.58 -2.14 17.23
C ASN A 11 2.13 -3.20 16.26
N MET A 12 1.33 -4.20 15.90
CA MET A 12 1.72 -5.32 15.04
C MET A 12 3.02 -5.97 15.50
N CYS A 13 3.11 -6.33 16.78
CA CYS A 13 4.32 -6.95 17.33
C CYS A 13 4.04 -8.11 18.28
N ILE A 14 5.03 -9.00 18.37
CA ILE A 14 5.06 -10.11 19.34
C ILE A 14 6.26 -9.86 20.24
N GLY A 15 6.02 -9.74 21.54
CA GLY A 15 7.04 -9.52 22.56
C GLY A 15 7.20 -10.75 23.46
N VAL A 16 8.43 -11.19 23.67
CA VAL A 16 8.76 -12.22 24.66
C VAL A 16 9.47 -11.58 25.83
N THR A 17 8.92 -11.72 27.02
CA THR A 17 9.60 -11.30 28.26
C THR A 17 10.05 -12.55 29.01
N VAL A 18 11.35 -12.71 29.14
CA VAL A 18 11.99 -13.81 29.90
C VAL A 18 12.09 -13.37 31.35
N ASP A 19 11.67 -14.26 32.25
CA ASP A 19 11.62 -13.97 33.70
C ASP A 19 10.74 -12.76 34.04
N TYR A 20 9.47 -12.86 33.66
CA TYR A 20 8.46 -11.79 33.77
C TYR A 20 8.30 -11.24 35.21
N MET A 21 8.63 -12.04 36.23
CA MET A 21 8.57 -11.65 37.64
C MET A 21 9.77 -10.83 38.09
N ASN A 22 10.78 -10.66 37.23
CA ASN A 22 11.98 -9.90 37.52
C ASN A 22 11.96 -8.57 36.77
N GLU A 23 12.10 -7.44 37.48
CA GLU A 23 12.14 -6.10 36.90
C GLU A 23 13.24 -5.93 35.83
N ASN A 24 14.30 -6.73 35.90
CA ASN A 24 15.40 -6.75 34.93
C ASN A 24 15.27 -7.89 33.89
N GLY A 25 14.08 -8.45 33.71
CA GLY A 25 13.82 -9.50 32.72
C GLY A 25 14.16 -9.05 31.30
N SER A 26 14.81 -9.94 30.53
CA SER A 26 15.16 -9.65 29.14
C SER A 26 13.90 -9.65 28.27
N LYS A 27 13.77 -8.64 27.41
CA LYS A 27 12.65 -8.52 26.44
C LYS A 27 13.16 -8.61 25.01
N VAL A 28 12.50 -9.44 24.21
CA VAL A 28 12.71 -9.55 22.76
C VAL A 28 11.40 -9.22 22.07
N THR A 29 11.43 -8.33 21.07
CA THR A 29 10.23 -7.96 20.33
C THR A 29 10.47 -8.18 18.83
N GLY A 30 9.58 -8.95 18.19
CA GLY A 30 9.47 -9.08 16.76
C GLY A 30 8.35 -8.18 16.24
N LYS A 31 8.61 -7.43 15.17
CA LYS A 31 7.62 -6.56 14.54
C LYS A 31 7.21 -7.11 13.19
N VAL A 32 5.90 -7.08 12.92
CA VAL A 32 5.35 -7.39 11.61
C VAL A 32 5.50 -6.17 10.71
N GLU A 33 6.01 -6.37 9.53
CA GLU A 33 6.25 -5.30 8.55
C GLU A 33 5.42 -5.54 7.29
N ASN A 34 4.97 -4.45 6.68
CA ASN A 34 4.40 -4.49 5.34
C ASN A 34 5.45 -4.97 4.32
N SER A 35 4.98 -5.63 3.28
CA SER A 35 5.84 -6.03 2.18
C SER A 35 6.40 -4.81 1.42
N GLU A 36 7.46 -5.04 0.65
CA GLU A 36 8.03 -4.02 -0.22
C GLU A 36 7.01 -3.47 -1.23
N MET A 37 6.11 -4.33 -1.74
CA MET A 37 5.05 -3.95 -2.65
C MET A 37 4.12 -2.92 -2.02
N VAL A 38 3.55 -3.21 -0.85
CA VAL A 38 2.62 -2.31 -0.14
C VAL A 38 3.32 -1.01 0.23
N THR A 39 4.56 -1.08 0.70
CA THR A 39 5.35 0.09 1.11
C THR A 39 5.68 1.00 -0.06
N ARG A 40 6.10 0.45 -1.21
CA ARG A 40 6.46 1.24 -2.40
C ARG A 40 5.27 1.96 -3.01
N TYR A 41 4.12 1.27 -3.11
CA TYR A 41 2.91 1.85 -3.65
C TYR A 41 2.24 2.85 -2.69
N ALA A 42 2.62 2.85 -1.42
CA ALA A 42 2.07 3.74 -0.38
C ALA A 42 0.52 3.78 -0.41
N ILE A 43 -0.10 2.60 -0.62
CA ILE A 43 -1.55 2.46 -0.74
C ILE A 43 -2.21 2.81 0.59
N ASN A 44 -3.31 3.58 0.56
CA ASN A 44 -4.03 4.09 1.73
C ASN A 44 -3.17 4.99 2.64
N GLN A 45 -2.16 5.67 2.06
CA GLN A 45 -1.31 6.63 2.76
C GLN A 45 -1.47 8.02 2.14
N ASP A 46 -1.08 9.06 2.89
CA ASP A 46 -1.17 10.45 2.43
C ASP A 46 -0.15 10.82 1.34
N LYS A 47 0.57 9.84 0.81
CA LYS A 47 1.57 10.06 -0.24
C LYS A 47 0.91 10.34 -1.57
N LYS A 48 1.24 11.50 -2.15
CA LYS A 48 0.84 11.89 -3.49
C LYS A 48 2.02 11.78 -4.45
N PHE A 49 1.77 11.21 -5.61
CA PHE A 49 2.75 11.04 -6.69
C PHE A 49 2.52 12.10 -7.77
N THR A 50 3.60 12.58 -8.36
CA THR A 50 3.54 13.22 -9.67
C THR A 50 3.30 12.16 -10.74
N LEU A 51 2.93 12.57 -11.94
CA LEU A 51 2.75 11.65 -13.08
C LEU A 51 4.04 10.87 -13.39
N ASP A 52 5.19 11.52 -13.34
CA ASP A 52 6.48 10.88 -13.61
C ASP A 52 6.88 9.87 -12.52
N GLU A 53 6.62 10.19 -11.26
CA GLU A 53 6.84 9.26 -10.15
C GLU A 53 5.94 8.02 -10.26
N LEU A 54 4.66 8.21 -10.58
CA LEU A 54 3.72 7.10 -10.77
C LEU A 54 4.12 6.23 -11.97
N ARG A 55 4.49 6.85 -13.11
CA ARG A 55 4.99 6.13 -14.30
C ARG A 55 6.25 5.30 -13.98
N LYS A 56 7.20 5.93 -13.28
CA LYS A 56 8.42 5.23 -12.86
C LYS A 56 8.11 4.06 -11.92
N LEU A 57 7.22 4.26 -10.96
CA LEU A 57 6.77 3.21 -10.04
C LEU A 57 6.16 2.05 -10.82
N VAL A 58 5.13 2.30 -11.63
CA VAL A 58 4.43 1.27 -12.41
C VAL A 58 5.40 0.52 -13.33
N ARG A 59 6.30 1.23 -14.02
CA ARG A 59 7.29 0.62 -14.91
C ARG A 59 8.22 -0.36 -14.18
N LEU A 60 8.64 -0.02 -12.95
CA LEU A 60 9.61 -0.83 -12.19
C LEU A 60 8.95 -2.00 -11.44
N THR A 61 7.63 -2.02 -11.35
CA THR A 61 6.88 -2.98 -10.54
C THR A 61 5.97 -3.90 -11.36
N GLY A 62 6.24 -4.03 -12.67
CA GLY A 62 5.52 -4.92 -13.56
C GLY A 62 5.27 -6.33 -13.02
N PRO A 63 6.26 -7.01 -12.39
CA PRO A 63 6.07 -8.33 -11.81
C PRO A 63 5.03 -8.44 -10.68
N TRP A 64 4.59 -7.33 -10.10
CA TRP A 64 3.55 -7.31 -9.08
C TRP A 64 2.13 -7.14 -9.64
N PHE A 65 1.99 -6.93 -10.94
CA PHE A 65 0.68 -6.93 -11.58
C PHE A 65 0.18 -8.36 -11.75
N LYS A 66 -1.07 -8.61 -11.41
CA LYS A 66 -1.70 -9.92 -11.62
C LYS A 66 -1.81 -10.26 -13.10
N ASP A 67 -2.00 -9.25 -13.95
CA ASP A 67 -2.15 -9.36 -15.39
C ASP A 67 -1.21 -8.40 -16.12
N GLU A 68 -0.34 -8.95 -16.96
CA GLU A 68 0.60 -8.17 -17.77
C GLU A 68 -0.12 -7.19 -18.72
N ASN A 69 -1.31 -7.56 -19.22
CA ASN A 69 -2.09 -6.67 -20.08
C ASN A 69 -2.60 -5.45 -19.31
N GLN A 70 -3.00 -5.61 -18.05
CA GLN A 70 -3.36 -4.47 -17.20
C GLN A 70 -2.16 -3.55 -16.97
N HIS A 71 -0.98 -4.11 -16.68
CA HIS A 71 0.26 -3.34 -16.54
C HIS A 71 0.55 -2.53 -17.80
N ARG A 72 0.50 -3.18 -18.98
CA ARG A 72 0.74 -2.53 -20.27
C ARG A 72 -0.29 -1.44 -20.58
N ALA A 73 -1.58 -1.72 -20.34
CA ALA A 73 -2.65 -0.75 -20.53
C ALA A 73 -2.47 0.48 -19.63
N LEU A 74 -2.16 0.28 -18.34
CA LEU A 74 -1.89 1.39 -17.42
C LEU A 74 -0.70 2.23 -17.87
N MET A 75 0.39 1.62 -18.33
CA MET A 75 1.55 2.33 -18.87
C MET A 75 1.21 3.16 -20.11
N ILE A 76 0.42 2.61 -21.04
CA ILE A 76 -0.03 3.34 -22.23
C ILE A 76 -0.87 4.55 -21.83
N ASN A 77 -1.82 4.36 -20.91
CA ASN A 77 -2.72 5.42 -20.47
C ASN A 77 -1.97 6.54 -19.73
N LEU A 78 -1.02 6.20 -18.85
CA LEU A 78 -0.19 7.22 -18.18
C LEU A 78 0.69 7.98 -19.17
N ASN A 79 1.18 7.34 -20.24
CA ASN A 79 1.94 8.03 -21.29
C ASN A 79 1.06 8.96 -22.14
N THR A 80 -0.13 8.51 -22.51
CA THR A 80 -1.11 9.30 -23.28
C THR A 80 -1.60 10.49 -22.44
N PHE A 81 -1.82 10.28 -21.15
CA PHE A 81 -2.21 11.33 -20.21
C PHE A 81 -1.16 12.44 -20.15
N ASN A 82 0.13 12.10 -20.09
CA ASN A 82 1.21 13.08 -20.12
C ASN A 82 1.19 13.93 -21.37
N ALA A 83 1.03 13.33 -22.54
CA ALA A 83 0.98 14.05 -23.81
C ALA A 83 -0.20 15.02 -23.89
N LYS A 84 -1.36 14.62 -23.36
CA LYS A 84 -2.55 15.49 -23.28
C LYS A 84 -2.34 16.67 -22.34
N VAL A 85 -1.80 16.43 -21.14
CA VAL A 85 -1.51 17.50 -20.16
C VAL A 85 -0.48 18.49 -20.72
N GLU A 86 0.58 18.02 -21.36
CA GLU A 86 1.59 18.88 -21.98
C GLU A 86 1.02 19.73 -23.13
N ALA A 87 0.19 19.13 -24.01
CA ALA A 87 -0.46 19.83 -25.10
C ALA A 87 -1.39 20.93 -24.59
N GLN A 88 -2.16 20.65 -23.56
CA GLN A 88 -3.11 21.58 -22.97
C GLN A 88 -2.42 22.73 -22.22
N ILE A 89 -1.32 22.46 -21.50
CA ILE A 89 -0.50 23.53 -20.89
C ILE A 89 0.10 24.45 -21.95
N ALA A 90 0.48 23.91 -23.12
CA ALA A 90 0.99 24.72 -24.24
C ALA A 90 -0.10 25.61 -24.85
N ASP A 91 -1.33 25.10 -24.98
CA ASP A 91 -2.46 25.86 -25.50
C ASP A 91 -2.96 26.94 -24.52
N GLU A 92 -2.95 26.66 -23.19
CA GLU A 92 -3.31 27.67 -22.18
C GLU A 92 -2.32 28.84 -22.10
N LYS A 93 -1.04 28.61 -22.35
CA LYS A 93 -0.06 29.71 -22.45
C LYS A 93 -0.34 30.65 -23.63
N ASN A 94 -1.05 30.17 -24.65
CA ASN A 94 -1.41 30.90 -25.83
C ASN A 94 -2.79 31.59 -25.73
N ASN A 95 -3.71 31.06 -24.87
CA ASN A 95 -5.08 31.57 -24.71
C ASN A 95 -5.35 31.98 -23.26
N ARG A 96 -5.24 33.26 -22.93
CA ARG A 96 -5.57 33.79 -21.61
C ARG A 96 -7.10 33.82 -21.38
N GLY A 97 -7.58 32.90 -20.55
CA GLY A 97 -8.73 33.10 -19.69
C GLY A 97 -10.09 32.60 -20.19
N SER A 98 -10.44 31.33 -20.04
CA SER A 98 -11.81 30.82 -19.81
C SER A 98 -11.94 29.27 -19.63
N GLU A 99 -10.88 28.51 -19.82
CA GLU A 99 -10.95 27.06 -20.09
C GLU A 99 -10.64 26.12 -18.92
N ASN A 100 -10.29 26.65 -17.75
CA ASN A 100 -9.89 25.85 -16.56
C ASN A 100 -10.95 24.83 -16.06
N LYS A 101 -12.24 25.04 -16.37
CA LYS A 101 -13.31 24.11 -15.95
C LYS A 101 -13.48 22.92 -16.93
N GLN A 102 -13.19 23.13 -18.21
CA GLN A 102 -13.29 22.10 -19.24
C GLN A 102 -12.13 21.13 -19.14
N LEU A 103 -10.93 21.66 -18.92
CA LEU A 103 -9.71 20.89 -18.67
C LEU A 103 -9.88 19.87 -17.55
N LYS A 104 -10.45 20.29 -16.42
CA LYS A 104 -10.73 19.40 -15.27
C LYS A 104 -11.64 18.22 -15.63
N ARG A 105 -12.52 18.38 -16.59
CA ARG A 105 -13.52 17.39 -16.97
C ARG A 105 -12.99 16.36 -17.98
N ASP A 106 -12.18 16.81 -18.95
CA ASP A 106 -11.66 15.95 -20.02
C ASP A 106 -10.46 15.09 -19.55
N VAL A 107 -9.67 15.63 -18.61
CA VAL A 107 -8.49 14.94 -18.05
C VAL A 107 -8.87 13.79 -17.10
N THR A 108 -10.04 13.85 -16.47
CA THR A 108 -10.48 12.82 -15.51
C THR A 108 -11.00 11.53 -16.17
N THR A 109 -11.24 11.52 -17.49
CA THR A 109 -11.90 10.41 -18.17
C THR A 109 -10.98 9.32 -18.73
N ASP A 110 -9.68 9.56 -18.84
CA ASP A 110 -8.76 8.72 -19.60
C ASP A 110 -7.74 7.90 -18.78
N VAL A 111 -7.70 8.06 -17.46
CA VAL A 111 -6.85 7.22 -16.60
C VAL A 111 -7.63 5.98 -16.18
N PRO A 112 -7.09 4.77 -16.30
CA PRO A 112 -7.76 3.60 -15.74
C PRO A 112 -7.86 3.79 -14.23
N PHE A 113 -9.08 3.74 -13.73
CA PHE A 113 -9.37 4.01 -12.33
C PHE A 113 -8.90 2.90 -11.38
N SER A 114 -8.51 1.74 -11.90
CA SER A 114 -8.05 0.63 -11.05
C SER A 114 -7.17 -0.37 -11.78
N PHE A 115 -6.37 -1.10 -11.01
CA PHE A 115 -5.57 -2.24 -11.44
C PHE A 115 -5.44 -3.26 -10.30
N VAL A 116 -5.02 -4.49 -10.61
CA VAL A 116 -4.88 -5.55 -9.61
C VAL A 116 -3.41 -5.86 -9.38
N LEU A 117 -2.98 -5.74 -8.12
CA LEU A 117 -1.67 -6.21 -7.68
C LEU A 117 -1.78 -7.65 -7.13
N GLN A 118 -0.68 -8.39 -7.25
CA GLN A 118 -0.51 -9.72 -6.71
C GLN A 118 0.85 -9.84 -6.04
N GLY A 119 0.84 -10.16 -4.77
CA GLY A 119 2.05 -10.31 -3.96
C GLY A 119 1.75 -10.45 -2.48
N PRO A 120 2.77 -10.59 -1.64
CA PRO A 120 2.58 -10.62 -0.20
C PRO A 120 2.16 -9.23 0.31
N ILE A 121 1.21 -9.20 1.24
CA ILE A 121 0.83 -7.96 1.95
C ILE A 121 1.81 -7.68 3.08
N LEU A 122 2.11 -8.72 3.87
CA LEU A 122 3.10 -8.66 4.94
C LEU A 122 4.41 -9.32 4.48
N LYS A 123 5.52 -8.85 5.00
CA LYS A 123 6.85 -9.41 4.71
C LYS A 123 6.92 -10.88 5.11
N GLY A 124 7.27 -11.73 4.14
CA GLY A 124 7.29 -13.19 4.35
C GLY A 124 5.91 -13.87 4.30
N GLY A 125 4.83 -13.12 4.10
CA GLY A 125 3.47 -13.63 3.99
C GLY A 125 3.18 -14.31 2.65
N LYS A 126 1.98 -14.91 2.55
CA LYS A 126 1.47 -15.50 1.30
C LYS A 126 1.12 -14.43 0.27
N SER A 127 1.25 -14.78 -1.02
CA SER A 127 0.84 -13.92 -2.13
C SER A 127 -0.68 -13.86 -2.23
N LEU A 128 -1.23 -12.67 -2.27
CA LEU A 128 -2.66 -12.38 -2.44
C LEU A 128 -2.84 -11.39 -3.57
N SER A 129 -4.05 -11.36 -4.15
CA SER A 129 -4.42 -10.37 -5.16
C SER A 129 -5.42 -9.40 -4.55
N PHE A 130 -5.28 -8.12 -4.88
CA PHE A 130 -6.22 -7.07 -4.47
C PHE A 130 -6.25 -5.93 -5.48
N GLN A 131 -7.40 -5.27 -5.55
CA GLN A 131 -7.60 -4.13 -6.42
C GLN A 131 -7.05 -2.85 -5.77
N VAL A 132 -6.43 -2.02 -6.59
CA VAL A 132 -5.94 -0.69 -6.24
C VAL A 132 -6.62 0.33 -7.14
N ASP A 133 -7.23 1.34 -6.55
CA ASP A 133 -7.86 2.44 -7.26
C ASP A 133 -6.87 3.61 -7.39
N VAL A 134 -6.82 4.19 -8.59
CA VAL A 134 -5.99 5.38 -8.88
C VAL A 134 -6.87 6.61 -8.71
N CYS A 135 -6.57 7.40 -7.71
CA CYS A 135 -7.21 8.68 -7.46
C CYS A 135 -6.33 9.81 -7.97
N LEU A 136 -6.93 10.90 -8.39
CA LEU A 136 -6.19 12.07 -8.86
C LEU A 136 -6.87 13.38 -8.45
N GLU A 137 -6.06 14.43 -8.31
CA GLU A 137 -6.50 15.80 -8.18
C GLU A 137 -5.72 16.71 -9.12
N ILE A 138 -6.35 17.76 -9.59
CA ILE A 138 -5.74 18.79 -10.39
C ILE A 138 -5.63 20.05 -9.55
N THR A 139 -4.41 20.54 -9.39
CA THR A 139 -4.10 21.78 -8.65
C THR A 139 -3.36 22.75 -9.57
N ASP A 140 -3.18 23.99 -9.11
CA ASP A 140 -2.38 24.98 -9.85
C ASP A 140 -0.91 24.55 -10.04
N GLY A 141 -0.44 23.61 -9.22
CA GLY A 141 0.90 23.00 -9.32
C GLY A 141 0.96 21.73 -10.19
N GLY A 142 -0.12 21.39 -10.91
CA GLY A 142 -0.20 20.20 -11.76
C GLY A 142 -1.07 19.07 -11.19
N VAL A 143 -0.99 17.90 -11.80
CA VAL A 143 -1.76 16.73 -11.41
C VAL A 143 -1.03 15.93 -10.33
N ARG A 144 -1.78 15.51 -9.33
CA ARG A 144 -1.29 14.63 -8.25
C ARG A 144 -2.13 13.37 -8.21
N PHE A 145 -1.49 12.24 -7.95
CA PHE A 145 -2.10 10.93 -7.88
C PHE A 145 -1.88 10.33 -6.50
N TRP A 146 -2.86 9.57 -5.99
CA TRP A 146 -2.69 8.70 -4.84
C TRP A 146 -3.41 7.39 -5.07
N LEU A 147 -3.13 6.40 -4.25
CA LEU A 147 -3.59 5.03 -4.43
C LEU A 147 -4.38 4.58 -3.22
N GLU A 148 -5.57 4.03 -3.48
CA GLU A 148 -6.46 3.53 -2.44
C GLU A 148 -6.87 2.09 -2.72
N SER A 149 -7.11 1.32 -1.66
CA SER A 149 -7.63 -0.04 -1.73
C SER A 149 -8.37 -0.39 -0.46
N THR A 150 -9.69 -0.49 -0.54
CA THR A 150 -10.52 -1.01 0.56
C THR A 150 -10.30 -2.50 0.77
N GLU A 151 -9.96 -3.22 -0.29
CA GLU A 151 -9.68 -4.65 -0.23
C GLU A 151 -8.39 -4.92 0.55
N LEU A 152 -7.34 -4.10 0.35
CA LEU A 152 -6.08 -4.21 1.10
C LEU A 152 -6.30 -4.05 2.61
N ILE A 153 -7.18 -3.15 3.05
CA ILE A 153 -7.49 -2.95 4.48
C ILE A 153 -8.01 -4.26 5.08
N LYS A 154 -8.99 -4.89 4.43
CA LYS A 154 -9.58 -6.16 4.89
C LYS A 154 -8.55 -7.29 4.91
N LEU A 155 -7.80 -7.44 3.83
CA LEU A 155 -6.80 -8.48 3.69
C LEU A 155 -5.63 -8.29 4.67
N SER A 156 -5.21 -7.07 4.94
CA SER A 156 -4.16 -6.78 5.94
C SER A 156 -4.59 -7.23 7.33
N THR A 157 -5.79 -6.88 7.75
CA THR A 157 -6.35 -7.32 9.04
C THR A 157 -6.41 -8.84 9.11
N GLN A 158 -6.93 -9.49 8.07
CA GLN A 158 -7.02 -10.94 8.00
C GLN A 158 -5.62 -11.61 8.07
N CYS A 159 -4.64 -11.08 7.34
CA CYS A 159 -3.28 -11.62 7.36
C CYS A 159 -2.63 -11.52 8.74
N ILE A 160 -2.83 -10.40 9.45
CA ILE A 160 -2.33 -10.20 10.80
C ILE A 160 -2.98 -11.21 11.77
N ASP A 161 -4.31 -11.35 11.68
CA ASP A 161 -5.06 -12.27 12.54
C ASP A 161 -4.66 -13.73 12.33
N GLU A 162 -4.55 -14.16 11.06
CA GLU A 162 -4.12 -15.52 10.70
C GLU A 162 -2.69 -15.80 11.20
N MET A 163 -1.78 -14.83 11.03
CA MET A 163 -0.39 -14.97 11.46
C MET A 163 -0.29 -15.03 13.00
N PHE A 164 -0.96 -14.12 13.72
CA PHE A 164 -0.95 -14.13 15.18
C PHE A 164 -1.57 -15.41 15.75
N ALA A 165 -2.67 -15.88 15.19
CA ALA A 165 -3.28 -17.14 15.62
C ALA A 165 -2.36 -18.35 15.39
N ALA A 166 -1.66 -18.39 14.26
CA ALA A 166 -0.70 -19.47 13.96
C ALA A 166 0.49 -19.46 14.93
N GLU A 167 1.09 -18.27 15.14
CA GLU A 167 2.21 -18.12 16.08
C GLU A 167 1.80 -18.38 17.52
N GLN A 168 0.64 -17.90 17.96
CA GLN A 168 0.12 -18.18 19.30
C GLN A 168 -0.02 -19.67 19.54
N LYS A 169 -0.65 -20.39 18.59
CA LYS A 169 -0.81 -21.84 18.69
C LYS A 169 0.54 -22.58 18.74
N ALA A 170 1.52 -22.15 17.96
CA ALA A 170 2.85 -22.76 17.96
C ALA A 170 3.57 -22.53 19.29
N ILE A 171 3.45 -21.33 19.87
CA ILE A 171 4.09 -20.95 21.13
C ILE A 171 3.43 -21.66 22.32
N GLU A 172 2.09 -21.75 22.34
CA GLU A 172 1.35 -22.49 23.36
C GLU A 172 1.69 -23.97 23.34
N ALA A 173 1.90 -24.56 22.17
CA ALA A 173 2.34 -25.96 22.03
C ALA A 173 3.74 -26.20 22.63
N LEU A 174 4.55 -25.19 22.78
CA LEU A 174 5.85 -25.22 23.46
C LEU A 174 5.72 -25.02 24.99
N GLY A 175 4.51 -24.82 25.51
CA GLY A 175 4.22 -24.66 26.94
C GLY A 175 4.40 -23.23 27.47
N TYR A 176 4.47 -22.20 26.59
CA TYR A 176 4.53 -20.80 27.00
C TYR A 176 3.14 -20.20 27.19
N THR A 177 3.03 -19.27 28.14
CA THR A 177 1.81 -18.50 28.36
C THR A 177 1.74 -17.34 27.37
N CYS A 178 0.65 -17.23 26.61
CA CYS A 178 0.39 -16.16 25.68
C CYS A 178 -0.65 -15.17 26.25
N ILE A 179 -0.41 -13.88 26.05
CA ILE A 179 -1.33 -12.80 26.42
C ILE A 179 -1.56 -11.94 25.16
N THR A 180 -2.82 -11.70 24.83
CA THR A 180 -3.18 -10.77 23.73
C THR A 180 -3.52 -9.42 24.33
N VAL A 181 -2.88 -8.37 23.82
CA VAL A 181 -3.17 -6.98 24.13
C VAL A 181 -3.90 -6.38 22.92
N SER A 182 -5.06 -5.82 23.19
CA SER A 182 -5.94 -5.14 22.21
C SER A 182 -6.01 -3.65 22.52
#